data_909a5eefd17ec4e44c7e45e762002161
#
_entry.id   909a5eefd17ec4e44c7e45e762002161
#
_cell.length_a   1.000
_cell.length_b   1.000
_cell.length_c   1.000
_cell.angle_alpha   90.00
_cell.angle_beta   90.00
_cell.angle_gamma   90.00
#
_symmetry.space_group_name_H-M   'P 1'
#
loop_
_entity.id
_entity.type
_entity.pdbx_description
1 polymer ?
#
loop_
_entity_poly.entity_id
_entity_poly.type
_entity_poly.pdbx_seq_one_letter_code
_entity_poly.pdbx_strand_id
1 'polypeptide(L)'
;MSKGESKEYRTRLKEITSVLRKYGITRGITPQKLRMILEDLGPTYIKIGQIMSLHSDILPKRYCDELMRLRSEVTPMEFPEVKEVIEQAYGCPWNEIFAFISDTPLGSASIAQVHRAELLSGEQVVIKVQRTGIYEIMARDIGLLRKAVKLMPPISLKGMADFDQVLDELWNVTREEMNFLTEASNMEEFARRNADVVYVRTPKLYQEYTTMHVLVMEYIEGPAIDDKEKLLAGGYDLEEIGIKLIDNYIKQVMEDGFFHADPHPGNVKIQDGKIVWIDMGMMGRLTERDKELIGKAIRGIAENDIGMIQEAVMALGEFKEKPDQSVLYEDISELMSKYGSLDMGEIDVAEVMMDLMEVMKENKIRMPHGLTMLARGLTNMEGVLADIAPQINMIEIASRHISESMWKDLDWKKELKHAGKNLYRSMHKAVEVPGLAADALHGLMKGQTRVNLDLHASNDLAQLLRRLVRNVVMGLWVMALLISSSIICTTNMSPKICGIPAIGAIGYLFAFALVMYVLIKHILSK
;
A
#
# COMPACT_ATOMS: atom_id res chain seq x y z
N MET A 1 3.57 26.55 -31.14
CA MET A 1 4.87 26.91 -30.50
C MET A 1 5.43 28.17 -31.13
N SER A 2 5.62 29.23 -30.34
CA SER A 2 6.30 30.45 -30.81
C SER A 2 7.79 30.18 -31.10
N LYS A 3 8.46 31.08 -31.84
CA LYS A 3 9.91 30.94 -32.10
C LYS A 3 10.73 30.95 -30.80
N GLY A 4 10.27 31.63 -29.76
CA GLY A 4 10.89 31.67 -28.43
C GLY A 4 10.81 30.33 -27.71
N GLU A 5 9.62 29.72 -27.64
CA GLU A 5 9.40 28.42 -27.02
C GLU A 5 10.26 27.32 -27.66
N SER A 6 10.42 27.36 -29.00
CA SER A 6 11.27 26.40 -29.73
C SER A 6 12.76 26.51 -29.35
N LYS A 7 13.25 27.72 -29.01
CA LYS A 7 14.65 27.94 -28.60
C LYS A 7 14.91 27.45 -27.19
N GLU A 8 14.02 27.74 -26.24
CA GLU A 8 14.12 27.29 -24.87
C GLU A 8 14.02 25.76 -24.78
N TYR A 9 13.10 25.16 -25.52
CA TYR A 9 12.95 23.70 -25.62
C TYR A 9 14.24 23.01 -26.09
N ARG A 10 14.90 23.58 -27.13
CA ARG A 10 16.18 23.05 -27.63
C ARG A 10 17.31 23.21 -26.62
N THR A 11 17.34 24.32 -25.89
CA THR A 11 18.34 24.55 -24.84
C THR A 11 18.19 23.55 -23.73
N ARG A 12 16.96 23.34 -23.23
CA ARG A 12 16.68 22.39 -22.17
C ARG A 12 17.01 20.95 -22.58
N LEU A 13 16.70 20.57 -23.83
CA LEU A 13 17.06 19.27 -24.37
C LEU A 13 18.57 19.04 -24.41
N LYS A 14 19.36 20.09 -24.72
CA LYS A 14 20.83 20.05 -24.69
C LYS A 14 21.36 19.85 -23.26
N GLU A 15 20.79 20.55 -22.29
CA GLU A 15 21.12 20.37 -20.86
C GLU A 15 20.87 18.93 -20.40
N ILE A 16 19.66 18.43 -20.63
CA ILE A 16 19.31 17.02 -20.31
C ILE A 16 20.28 16.05 -20.96
N THR A 17 20.56 16.24 -22.26
CA THR A 17 21.48 15.35 -22.99
C THR A 17 22.90 15.43 -22.44
N SER A 18 23.34 16.61 -22.00
CA SER A 18 24.67 16.84 -21.40
C SER A 18 24.79 16.09 -20.07
N VAL A 19 23.79 16.22 -19.18
CA VAL A 19 23.74 15.50 -17.90
C VAL A 19 23.74 13.99 -18.13
N LEU A 20 22.89 13.49 -19.03
CA LEU A 20 22.83 12.07 -19.35
C LEU A 20 24.16 11.50 -19.88
N ARG A 21 24.90 12.30 -20.69
CA ARG A 21 26.24 11.93 -21.15
C ARG A 21 27.26 11.92 -20.02
N LYS A 22 27.22 12.90 -19.12
CA LYS A 22 28.10 13.01 -17.94
C LYS A 22 28.06 11.71 -17.12
N TYR A 23 26.88 11.13 -16.93
CA TYR A 23 26.70 9.90 -16.15
C TYR A 23 26.80 8.60 -16.96
N GLY A 24 27.02 8.69 -18.28
CA GLY A 24 27.28 7.52 -19.13
C GLY A 24 26.14 6.50 -19.13
N ILE A 25 24.91 6.94 -19.36
CA ILE A 25 23.68 6.11 -19.28
C ILE A 25 23.70 4.88 -20.19
N THR A 26 24.48 4.93 -21.28
CA THR A 26 24.63 3.80 -22.22
C THR A 26 25.28 2.57 -21.60
N ARG A 27 25.93 2.72 -20.42
CA ARG A 27 26.57 1.63 -19.65
C ARG A 27 25.69 1.13 -18.51
N GLY A 28 24.42 1.51 -18.48
CA GLY A 28 23.46 1.17 -17.45
C GLY A 28 23.35 2.27 -16.37
N ILE A 29 22.16 2.33 -15.77
CA ILE A 29 21.82 3.28 -14.72
C ILE A 29 21.79 2.52 -13.40
N THR A 30 22.65 2.89 -12.44
CA THR A 30 22.54 2.41 -11.05
C THR A 30 21.61 3.33 -10.26
N PRO A 31 21.05 2.88 -9.11
CA PRO A 31 20.21 3.72 -8.26
C PRO A 31 20.86 5.07 -7.92
N GLN A 32 22.12 5.07 -7.50
CA GLN A 32 22.88 6.28 -7.15
C GLN A 32 23.04 7.21 -8.34
N LYS A 33 23.35 6.66 -9.54
CA LYS A 33 23.44 7.46 -10.76
C LYS A 33 22.11 8.09 -11.12
N LEU A 34 21.00 7.36 -10.96
CA LEU A 34 19.68 7.91 -11.22
C LEU A 34 19.42 9.12 -10.32
N ARG A 35 19.64 9.00 -9.00
CA ARG A 35 19.51 10.12 -8.07
C ARG A 35 20.33 11.32 -8.47
N MET A 36 21.63 11.14 -8.75
CA MET A 36 22.55 12.22 -9.14
C MET A 36 22.13 12.89 -10.47
N ILE A 37 21.59 12.12 -11.42
CA ILE A 37 21.04 12.66 -12.67
C ILE A 37 19.86 13.60 -12.37
N LEU A 38 18.94 13.17 -11.51
CA LEU A 38 17.74 13.94 -11.15
C LEU A 38 18.12 15.22 -10.38
N GLU A 39 19.10 15.14 -9.48
CA GLU A 39 19.65 16.29 -8.76
C GLU A 39 20.28 17.32 -9.74
N ASP A 40 21.12 16.88 -10.68
CA ASP A 40 21.75 17.73 -11.68
C ASP A 40 20.75 18.35 -12.68
N LEU A 41 19.64 17.68 -12.95
CA LEU A 41 18.58 18.18 -13.83
C LEU A 41 17.68 19.22 -13.16
N GLY A 42 17.72 19.31 -11.83
CA GLY A 42 17.09 20.36 -11.04
C GLY A 42 15.68 20.06 -10.54
N PRO A 43 14.96 21.10 -10.05
CA PRO A 43 13.76 20.97 -9.21
C PRO A 43 12.68 20.07 -9.76
N THR A 44 12.36 20.17 -11.04
CA THR A 44 11.36 19.32 -11.72
C THR A 44 11.71 17.84 -11.60
N TYR A 45 12.96 17.49 -11.87
CA TYR A 45 13.40 16.10 -11.86
C TYR A 45 13.60 15.56 -10.46
N ILE A 46 13.98 16.41 -9.51
CA ILE A 46 13.99 16.06 -8.08
C ILE A 46 12.57 15.68 -7.63
N LYS A 47 11.58 16.51 -7.98
CA LYS A 47 10.18 16.22 -7.65
C LYS A 47 9.65 14.95 -8.32
N ILE A 48 9.99 14.76 -9.60
CA ILE A 48 9.70 13.51 -10.32
C ILE A 48 10.29 12.32 -9.58
N GLY A 49 11.55 12.39 -9.17
CA GLY A 49 12.21 11.34 -8.42
C GLY A 49 11.56 11.04 -7.07
N GLN A 50 11.14 12.08 -6.35
CA GLN A 50 10.42 11.95 -5.09
C GLN A 50 9.07 11.23 -5.28
N ILE A 51 8.32 11.58 -6.31
CA ILE A 51 7.06 10.88 -6.63
C ILE A 51 7.35 9.44 -7.09
N MET A 52 8.33 9.24 -7.96
CA MET A 52 8.72 7.90 -8.41
C MET A 52 9.26 7.00 -7.29
N SER A 53 9.81 7.56 -6.21
CA SER A 53 10.23 6.77 -5.05
C SER A 53 9.07 6.05 -4.35
N LEU A 54 7.83 6.53 -4.57
CA LEU A 54 6.60 5.94 -4.03
C LEU A 54 6.06 4.81 -4.92
N HIS A 55 6.53 4.72 -6.16
CA HIS A 55 6.02 3.79 -7.16
C HIS A 55 6.93 2.55 -7.27
N SER A 56 6.89 1.70 -6.23
CA SER A 56 7.55 0.39 -6.27
C SER A 56 6.92 -0.55 -7.31
N ASP A 57 5.70 -0.26 -7.77
CA ASP A 57 5.04 -0.91 -8.90
C ASP A 57 5.73 -0.63 -10.25
N ILE A 58 6.47 0.49 -10.35
CA ILE A 58 7.15 0.92 -11.57
C ILE A 58 8.65 0.67 -11.48
N LEU A 59 9.27 1.01 -10.35
CA LEU A 59 10.71 0.90 -10.13
C LEU A 59 11.02 -0.24 -9.13
N PRO A 60 12.15 -0.96 -9.32
CA PRO A 60 12.64 -1.88 -8.31
C PRO A 60 12.93 -1.16 -6.98
N LYS A 61 12.62 -1.81 -5.84
CA LYS A 61 12.77 -1.26 -4.48
C LYS A 61 14.09 -0.50 -4.28
N ARG A 62 15.24 -1.07 -4.70
CA ARG A 62 16.55 -0.44 -4.60
C ARG A 62 16.67 0.95 -5.25
N TYR A 63 15.86 1.23 -6.28
CA TYR A 63 15.80 2.54 -6.90
C TYR A 63 14.90 3.48 -6.10
N CYS A 64 13.77 2.98 -5.61
CA CYS A 64 12.87 3.75 -4.75
C CYS A 64 13.60 4.19 -3.47
N ASP A 65 14.33 3.28 -2.80
CA ASP A 65 15.10 3.56 -1.57
C ASP A 65 16.16 4.65 -1.79
N GLU A 66 16.83 4.64 -2.95
CA GLU A 66 17.83 5.67 -3.27
C GLU A 66 17.16 7.00 -3.64
N LEU A 67 16.00 6.98 -4.32
CA LEU A 67 15.26 8.19 -4.67
C LEU A 67 14.61 8.87 -3.46
N MET A 68 14.28 8.13 -2.40
CA MET A 68 13.85 8.71 -1.12
C MET A 68 14.90 9.63 -0.49
N ARG A 69 16.18 9.47 -0.87
CA ARG A 69 17.28 10.32 -0.40
C ARG A 69 17.42 11.64 -1.17
N LEU A 70 16.58 11.88 -2.17
CA LEU A 70 16.55 13.14 -2.91
C LEU A 70 16.21 14.29 -1.95
N ARG A 71 17.17 15.19 -1.75
CA ARG A 71 16.96 16.37 -0.91
C ARG A 71 16.08 17.38 -1.63
N SER A 72 15.13 17.94 -0.88
CA SER A 72 14.25 19.00 -1.39
C SER A 72 14.94 20.36 -1.43
N GLU A 73 16.10 20.52 -0.80
CA GLU A 73 16.81 21.78 -0.74
C GLU A 73 17.35 22.18 -2.12
N VAL A 74 16.90 23.31 -2.58
CA VAL A 74 17.26 23.92 -3.87
C VAL A 74 17.86 25.30 -3.61
N THR A 75 18.76 25.77 -4.46
CA THR A 75 19.31 27.13 -4.40
C THR A 75 18.19 28.16 -4.23
N PRO A 76 18.23 29.02 -3.21
CA PRO A 76 17.20 30.02 -2.98
C PRO A 76 17.03 30.96 -4.18
N MET A 77 15.80 31.45 -4.36
CA MET A 77 15.53 32.62 -5.22
C MET A 77 16.15 33.85 -4.59
N GLU A 78 16.57 34.76 -5.42
CA GLU A 78 17.00 36.09 -4.97
C GLU A 78 15.83 36.88 -4.37
N PHE A 79 16.06 37.65 -3.31
CA PHE A 79 14.98 38.34 -2.59
C PHE A 79 14.15 39.30 -3.49
N PRO A 80 14.71 39.97 -4.51
CA PRO A 80 13.91 40.75 -5.46
C PRO A 80 12.86 39.91 -6.21
N GLU A 81 13.19 38.66 -6.58
CA GLU A 81 12.25 37.76 -7.24
C GLU A 81 11.10 37.34 -6.30
N VAL A 82 11.41 37.13 -5.01
CA VAL A 82 10.40 36.81 -3.99
C VAL A 82 9.38 37.95 -3.87
N LYS A 83 9.88 39.21 -3.82
CA LYS A 83 9.01 40.41 -3.79
C LYS A 83 8.13 40.49 -5.03
N GLU A 84 8.68 40.26 -6.20
CA GLU A 84 7.94 40.32 -7.46
C GLU A 84 6.77 39.33 -7.45
N VAL A 85 6.98 38.07 -6.97
CA VAL A 85 5.90 37.08 -6.87
C VAL A 85 4.82 37.54 -5.89
N ILE A 86 5.22 38.09 -4.74
CA ILE A 86 4.29 38.60 -3.73
C ILE A 86 3.44 39.75 -4.32
N GLU A 87 4.08 40.73 -4.94
CA GLU A 87 3.41 41.88 -5.54
C GLU A 87 2.50 41.49 -6.70
N GLN A 88 2.91 40.52 -7.52
CA GLN A 88 2.05 39.97 -8.57
C GLN A 88 0.83 39.22 -8.00
N ALA A 89 1.02 38.48 -6.91
CA ALA A 89 -0.07 37.70 -6.28
C ALA A 89 -1.13 38.61 -5.64
N TYR A 90 -0.73 39.75 -5.07
CA TYR A 90 -1.64 40.67 -4.39
C TYR A 90 -2.10 41.85 -5.24
N GLY A 91 -1.36 42.18 -6.32
CA GLY A 91 -1.66 43.34 -7.15
C GLY A 91 -1.32 44.69 -6.50
N CYS A 92 -0.57 44.68 -5.39
CA CYS A 92 -0.12 45.86 -4.63
C CYS A 92 1.31 45.65 -4.14
N PRO A 93 2.04 46.73 -3.79
CA PRO A 93 3.36 46.63 -3.18
C PRO A 93 3.35 45.78 -1.91
N TRP A 94 4.37 44.95 -1.71
CA TRP A 94 4.46 44.00 -0.57
C TRP A 94 4.39 44.72 0.80
N ASN A 95 4.90 45.97 0.89
CA ASN A 95 4.89 46.77 2.13
C ASN A 95 3.54 47.36 2.51
N GLU A 96 2.50 47.18 1.68
CA GLU A 96 1.13 47.48 2.05
C GLU A 96 0.47 46.34 2.89
N ILE A 97 1.13 45.18 2.95
CA ILE A 97 0.65 44.02 3.70
C ILE A 97 1.61 43.65 4.84
N PHE A 98 2.91 43.66 4.55
CA PHE A 98 3.95 43.24 5.48
C PHE A 98 4.78 44.44 5.95
N ALA A 99 4.99 44.53 7.27
CA ALA A 99 5.91 45.51 7.88
C ALA A 99 7.37 45.06 7.62
N PHE A 100 7.62 43.77 7.57
CA PHE A 100 8.94 43.19 7.38
C PHE A 100 8.83 41.82 6.66
N ILE A 101 9.79 41.52 5.79
CA ILE A 101 10.03 40.18 5.24
C ILE A 101 11.54 39.94 5.33
N SER A 102 11.95 38.80 5.92
CA SER A 102 13.35 38.39 5.97
C SER A 102 13.88 38.14 4.55
N ASP A 103 15.05 38.70 4.23
CA ASP A 103 15.74 38.43 2.95
C ASP A 103 16.36 37.02 2.90
N THR A 104 16.66 36.45 4.07
CA THR A 104 17.15 35.08 4.21
C THR A 104 15.99 34.12 4.40
N PRO A 105 15.82 33.12 3.55
CA PRO A 105 14.74 32.15 3.71
C PRO A 105 14.96 31.21 4.89
N LEU A 106 13.87 30.76 5.50
CA LEU A 106 13.89 29.68 6.49
C LEU A 106 14.10 28.30 5.84
N GLY A 107 13.68 28.17 4.60
CA GLY A 107 13.83 26.97 3.80
C GLY A 107 13.57 27.23 2.31
N SER A 108 14.16 26.43 1.46
CA SER A 108 14.03 26.54 0.01
C SER A 108 13.86 25.17 -0.61
N ALA A 109 12.65 24.91 -1.13
CA ALA A 109 12.26 23.65 -1.74
C ALA A 109 12.13 23.75 -3.27
N SER A 110 11.79 22.63 -3.91
CA SER A 110 11.67 22.55 -5.37
C SER A 110 10.61 23.47 -5.97
N ILE A 111 9.50 23.67 -5.25
CA ILE A 111 8.34 24.46 -5.72
C ILE A 111 8.27 25.82 -5.07
N ALA A 112 8.73 25.96 -3.83
CA ALA A 112 8.54 27.14 -3.01
C ALA A 112 9.74 27.48 -2.15
N GLN A 113 9.72 28.69 -1.61
CA GLN A 113 10.66 29.21 -0.64
C GLN A 113 9.89 29.83 0.52
N VAL A 114 10.39 29.64 1.73
CA VAL A 114 9.71 30.04 2.97
C VAL A 114 10.49 31.14 3.65
N HIS A 115 9.81 32.24 3.98
CA HIS A 115 10.39 33.38 4.67
C HIS A 115 9.66 33.73 5.96
N ARG A 116 10.38 34.21 6.95
CA ARG A 116 9.78 34.88 8.12
C ARG A 116 9.33 36.27 7.71
N ALA A 117 8.17 36.67 8.18
CA ALA A 117 7.64 38.00 7.93
C ALA A 117 6.84 38.52 9.15
N GLU A 118 6.53 39.80 9.13
CA GLU A 118 5.65 40.44 10.08
C GLU A 118 4.56 41.19 9.33
N LEU A 119 3.31 40.96 9.68
CA LEU A 119 2.18 41.71 9.12
C LEU A 119 2.17 43.16 9.66
N LEU A 120 1.52 44.09 8.96
CA LEU A 120 1.32 45.47 9.45
C LEU A 120 0.55 45.51 10.76
N SER A 121 -0.23 44.50 11.07
CA SER A 121 -0.93 44.31 12.35
C SER A 121 -0.03 43.84 13.49
N GLY A 122 1.24 43.48 13.22
CA GLY A 122 2.26 43.07 14.18
C GLY A 122 2.39 41.57 14.41
N GLU A 123 1.59 40.73 13.74
CA GLU A 123 1.70 39.29 13.88
C GLU A 123 2.94 38.74 13.15
N GLN A 124 3.63 37.85 13.84
CA GLN A 124 4.75 37.10 13.26
C GLN A 124 4.22 35.95 12.39
N VAL A 125 4.57 35.96 11.13
CA VAL A 125 4.08 35.01 10.13
C VAL A 125 5.21 34.35 9.37
N VAL A 126 4.89 33.24 8.74
CA VAL A 126 5.67 32.60 7.69
C VAL A 126 4.95 32.80 6.38
N ILE A 127 5.68 33.20 5.37
CA ILE A 127 5.20 33.28 3.99
C ILE A 127 5.88 32.20 3.16
N LYS A 128 5.09 31.34 2.54
CA LYS A 128 5.55 30.34 1.55
C LYS A 128 5.27 30.92 0.17
N VAL A 129 6.32 31.17 -0.60
CA VAL A 129 6.25 31.87 -1.88
C VAL A 129 6.64 30.91 -2.99
N GLN A 130 5.80 30.79 -3.99
CA GLN A 130 6.05 29.93 -5.14
C GLN A 130 7.22 30.42 -5.96
N ARG A 131 8.00 29.50 -6.53
CA ARG A 131 9.11 29.85 -7.42
C ARG A 131 8.60 30.43 -8.74
N THR A 132 9.25 31.49 -9.19
CA THR A 132 8.93 32.14 -10.47
C THR A 132 9.03 31.16 -11.63
N GLY A 133 7.98 31.08 -12.45
CA GLY A 133 7.95 30.26 -13.67
C GLY A 133 8.01 28.76 -13.46
N ILE A 134 7.81 28.27 -12.22
CA ILE A 134 7.91 26.83 -11.91
C ILE A 134 6.89 25.99 -12.69
N TYR A 135 5.68 26.50 -12.90
CA TYR A 135 4.64 25.82 -13.66
C TYR A 135 5.08 25.58 -15.11
N GLU A 136 5.60 26.60 -15.78
CA GLU A 136 6.07 26.53 -17.17
C GLU A 136 7.29 25.61 -17.31
N ILE A 137 8.20 25.67 -16.34
CA ILE A 137 9.38 24.80 -16.29
C ILE A 137 8.94 23.33 -16.18
N MET A 138 8.07 23.02 -15.21
CA MET A 138 7.59 21.65 -14.98
C MET A 138 6.74 21.14 -16.14
N ALA A 139 5.82 21.94 -16.68
CA ALA A 139 5.02 21.57 -17.83
C ALA A 139 5.90 21.23 -19.05
N ARG A 140 6.95 22.03 -19.29
CA ARG A 140 7.92 21.81 -20.36
C ARG A 140 8.72 20.53 -20.15
N ASP A 141 9.24 20.29 -18.95
CA ASP A 141 10.07 19.14 -18.63
C ASP A 141 9.26 17.83 -18.71
N ILE A 142 8.02 17.82 -18.21
CA ILE A 142 7.10 16.68 -18.36
C ILE A 142 6.74 16.44 -19.82
N GLY A 143 6.51 17.51 -20.59
CA GLY A 143 6.30 17.42 -22.04
C GLY A 143 7.50 16.84 -22.80
N LEU A 144 8.72 17.12 -22.35
CA LEU A 144 9.96 16.51 -22.87
C LEU A 144 10.03 15.03 -22.54
N LEU A 145 9.72 14.64 -21.29
CA LEU A 145 9.70 13.24 -20.86
C LEU A 145 8.68 12.41 -21.65
N ARG A 146 7.46 12.92 -21.85
CA ARG A 146 6.45 12.24 -22.70
C ARG A 146 6.94 11.97 -24.11
N LYS A 147 7.65 12.94 -24.70
CA LYS A 147 8.23 12.74 -26.04
C LYS A 147 9.37 11.74 -26.04
N ALA A 148 10.22 11.76 -25.01
CA ALA A 148 11.32 10.80 -24.87
C ALA A 148 10.79 9.37 -24.73
N VAL A 149 9.77 9.16 -23.91
CA VAL A 149 9.11 7.84 -23.72
C VAL A 149 8.51 7.33 -25.03
N LYS A 150 7.85 8.18 -25.83
CA LYS A 150 7.28 7.80 -27.14
C LYS A 150 8.33 7.44 -28.19
N LEU A 151 9.57 7.90 -28.03
CA LEU A 151 10.68 7.59 -28.92
C LEU A 151 11.45 6.32 -28.49
N MET A 152 11.18 5.78 -27.32
CA MET A 152 11.80 4.54 -26.84
C MET A 152 11.23 3.32 -27.58
N PRO A 153 12.09 2.36 -27.97
CA PRO A 153 11.62 1.13 -28.61
C PRO A 153 10.71 0.34 -27.64
N PRO A 154 9.59 -0.23 -28.12
CA PRO A 154 8.64 -0.99 -27.26
C PRO A 154 9.25 -2.23 -26.59
N ILE A 155 10.45 -2.66 -27.01
CA ILE A 155 11.16 -3.82 -26.49
C ILE A 155 11.75 -3.58 -25.09
N SER A 156 12.04 -2.34 -24.73
CA SER A 156 12.64 -1.98 -23.43
C SER A 156 11.64 -1.88 -22.28
N LEU A 157 10.34 -1.90 -22.58
CA LEU A 157 9.25 -1.61 -21.63
C LEU A 157 8.30 -2.80 -21.40
N LYS A 158 8.66 -4.02 -21.84
CA LYS A 158 7.86 -5.22 -21.56
C LYS A 158 7.89 -5.51 -20.05
N GLY A 159 6.80 -5.13 -19.36
CA GLY A 159 6.61 -5.35 -17.92
C GLY A 159 6.57 -4.07 -17.09
N MET A 160 6.79 -2.87 -17.68
CA MET A 160 6.62 -1.61 -16.98
C MET A 160 5.21 -1.06 -17.23
N ALA A 161 4.62 -0.47 -16.18
CA ALA A 161 3.32 0.19 -16.23
C ALA A 161 3.25 1.25 -17.34
N ASP A 162 2.05 1.64 -17.73
CA ASP A 162 1.80 2.66 -18.74
C ASP A 162 2.46 3.98 -18.32
N PHE A 163 3.63 4.26 -18.88
CA PHE A 163 4.43 5.46 -18.54
C PHE A 163 3.66 6.76 -18.78
N ASP A 164 2.75 6.80 -19.74
CA ASP A 164 1.92 7.98 -19.97
C ASP A 164 0.97 8.20 -18.78
N GLN A 165 0.40 7.14 -18.20
CA GLN A 165 -0.43 7.24 -16.98
C GLN A 165 0.38 7.75 -15.78
N VAL A 166 1.61 7.25 -15.61
CA VAL A 166 2.52 7.71 -14.54
C VAL A 166 2.87 9.19 -14.70
N LEU A 167 3.18 9.63 -15.91
CA LEU A 167 3.45 11.03 -16.18
C LEU A 167 2.20 11.92 -16.01
N ASP A 168 1.00 11.39 -16.26
CA ASP A 168 -0.26 12.09 -16.00
C ASP A 168 -0.51 12.24 -14.51
N GLU A 169 -0.33 11.17 -13.74
CA GLU A 169 -0.45 11.19 -12.28
C GLU A 169 0.55 12.15 -11.65
N LEU A 170 1.80 12.05 -12.07
CA LEU A 170 2.89 12.93 -11.65
C LEU A 170 2.58 14.41 -11.95
N TRP A 171 2.02 14.71 -13.12
CA TRP A 171 1.60 16.06 -13.48
C TRP A 171 0.45 16.56 -12.61
N ASN A 172 -0.53 15.71 -12.34
CA ASN A 172 -1.66 16.06 -11.49
C ASN A 172 -1.23 16.36 -10.05
N VAL A 173 -0.43 15.48 -9.45
CA VAL A 173 0.13 15.70 -8.09
C VAL A 173 0.95 16.98 -8.03
N THR A 174 1.85 17.18 -9.00
CA THR A 174 2.68 18.38 -9.05
C THR A 174 1.84 19.66 -9.19
N ARG A 175 0.77 19.61 -9.98
CA ARG A 175 -0.13 20.76 -10.19
C ARG A 175 -0.94 21.07 -8.93
N GLU A 176 -1.34 20.06 -8.17
CA GLU A 176 -2.02 20.23 -6.87
C GLU A 176 -1.10 20.88 -5.85
N GLU A 177 0.15 20.45 -5.76
CA GLU A 177 1.15 21.03 -4.86
C GLU A 177 1.53 22.47 -5.22
N MET A 178 1.40 22.87 -6.49
CA MET A 178 1.60 24.25 -6.92
C MET A 178 0.44 25.18 -6.58
N ASN A 179 -0.66 24.67 -6.05
CA ASN A 179 -1.80 25.47 -5.64
C ASN A 179 -1.88 25.55 -4.10
N PHE A 180 -1.35 26.63 -3.53
CA PHE A 180 -1.35 26.79 -2.06
C PHE A 180 -2.73 26.94 -1.44
N LEU A 181 -3.78 27.19 -2.22
CA LEU A 181 -5.16 27.12 -1.71
C LEU A 181 -5.55 25.69 -1.34
N THR A 182 -4.96 24.67 -1.99
CA THR A 182 -5.14 23.27 -1.60
C THR A 182 -4.50 22.99 -0.23
N GLU A 183 -3.26 23.44 -0.02
CA GLU A 183 -2.57 23.33 1.27
C GLU A 183 -3.32 24.08 2.38
N ALA A 184 -3.79 25.30 2.10
CA ALA A 184 -4.61 26.08 3.02
C ALA A 184 -5.91 25.34 3.42
N SER A 185 -6.61 24.75 2.45
CA SER A 185 -7.81 23.94 2.71
C SER A 185 -7.50 22.69 3.56
N ASN A 186 -6.36 22.05 3.30
CA ASN A 186 -5.88 20.92 4.10
C ASN A 186 -5.58 21.33 5.54
N MET A 187 -4.96 22.50 5.75
CA MET A 187 -4.71 23.06 7.09
C MET A 187 -6.00 23.27 7.86
N GLU A 188 -7.02 23.85 7.24
CA GLU A 188 -8.34 24.06 7.86
C GLU A 188 -9.05 22.74 8.17
N GLU A 189 -8.99 21.78 7.26
CA GLU A 189 -9.57 20.45 7.49
C GLU A 189 -8.86 19.73 8.63
N PHE A 190 -7.53 19.76 8.67
CA PHE A 190 -6.74 19.15 9.72
C PHE A 190 -7.02 19.78 11.09
N ALA A 191 -7.04 21.12 11.15
CA ALA A 191 -7.37 21.86 12.39
C ALA A 191 -8.77 21.49 12.91
N ARG A 192 -9.76 21.39 12.03
CA ARG A 192 -11.13 21.00 12.40
C ARG A 192 -11.21 19.57 12.91
N ARG A 193 -10.50 18.61 12.29
CA ARG A 193 -10.49 17.20 12.69
C ARG A 193 -9.75 16.96 14.01
N ASN A 194 -8.80 17.82 14.35
CA ASN A 194 -8.02 17.73 15.58
C ASN A 194 -8.46 18.76 16.65
N ALA A 195 -9.62 19.40 16.50
CA ALA A 195 -10.09 20.44 17.43
C ALA A 195 -10.29 19.93 18.86
N ASP A 196 -10.57 18.67 19.06
CA ASP A 196 -10.75 17.98 20.34
C ASP A 196 -9.44 17.38 20.89
N VAL A 197 -8.35 17.36 20.10
CA VAL A 197 -7.04 16.83 20.52
C VAL A 197 -6.21 17.96 21.16
N VAL A 198 -6.20 18.03 22.48
CA VAL A 198 -5.62 19.15 23.23
C VAL A 198 -4.13 19.37 22.97
N TYR A 199 -3.39 18.30 22.70
CA TYR A 199 -1.93 18.31 22.51
C TYR A 199 -1.50 18.42 21.04
N VAL A 200 -2.42 18.68 20.10
CA VAL A 200 -2.13 18.86 18.68
C VAL A 200 -2.68 20.20 18.19
N ARG A 201 -1.95 20.83 17.30
CA ARG A 201 -2.43 22.01 16.57
C ARG A 201 -1.72 22.19 15.23
N THR A 202 -2.26 23.08 14.40
CA THR A 202 -1.62 23.63 13.21
C THR A 202 -1.32 25.11 13.42
N PRO A 203 -0.44 25.72 12.63
CA PRO A 203 -0.31 27.17 12.55
C PRO A 203 -1.66 27.81 12.20
N LYS A 204 -1.94 28.99 12.74
CA LYS A 204 -3.08 29.79 12.29
C LYS A 204 -2.88 30.17 10.83
N LEU A 205 -3.88 29.88 10.00
CA LEU A 205 -3.90 30.29 8.59
C LEU A 205 -4.43 31.74 8.50
N TYR A 206 -3.75 32.58 7.71
CA TYR A 206 -4.21 33.92 7.35
C TYR A 206 -4.80 33.87 5.94
N GLN A 207 -6.06 33.45 5.85
CA GLN A 207 -6.72 33.17 4.58
C GLN A 207 -6.87 34.42 3.70
N GLU A 208 -7.05 35.60 4.31
CA GLU A 208 -7.15 36.89 3.63
C GLU A 208 -5.88 37.25 2.84
N TYR A 209 -4.71 36.70 3.25
CA TYR A 209 -3.43 36.90 2.59
C TYR A 209 -2.95 35.66 1.83
N THR A 210 -3.75 34.60 1.81
CA THR A 210 -3.38 33.36 1.10
C THR A 210 -3.95 33.36 -0.31
N THR A 211 -3.09 33.07 -1.29
CA THR A 211 -3.41 33.01 -2.72
C THR A 211 -2.94 31.68 -3.31
N MET A 212 -3.13 31.46 -4.60
CA MET A 212 -2.56 30.31 -5.30
C MET A 212 -1.02 30.25 -5.22
N HIS A 213 -0.34 31.38 -5.12
CA HIS A 213 1.13 31.50 -5.21
C HIS A 213 1.82 31.90 -3.91
N VAL A 214 1.05 32.35 -2.91
CA VAL A 214 1.55 32.77 -1.60
C VAL A 214 0.67 32.20 -0.53
N LEU A 215 1.25 31.48 0.45
CA LEU A 215 0.58 30.99 1.64
C LEU A 215 1.11 31.76 2.86
N VAL A 216 0.21 32.29 3.68
CA VAL A 216 0.56 33.03 4.90
C VAL A 216 0.00 32.32 6.11
N MET A 217 0.89 31.97 7.04
CA MET A 217 0.53 31.27 8.26
C MET A 217 1.35 31.76 9.45
N GLU A 218 0.90 31.44 10.66
CA GLU A 218 1.58 31.75 11.92
C GLU A 218 3.02 31.23 11.91
N TYR A 219 3.97 32.05 12.38
CA TYR A 219 5.33 31.59 12.65
C TYR A 219 5.35 30.80 13.96
N ILE A 220 5.71 29.51 13.87
CA ILE A 220 5.81 28.64 15.02
C ILE A 220 7.22 28.71 15.60
N GLU A 221 7.34 29.25 16.81
CA GLU A 221 8.55 29.20 17.60
C GLU A 221 8.62 27.86 18.34
N GLY A 222 9.74 27.17 18.21
CA GLY A 222 9.92 25.89 18.88
C GLY A 222 10.89 24.99 18.13
N PRO A 223 11.48 24.01 18.82
CA PRO A 223 12.37 23.04 18.22
C PRO A 223 11.61 22.13 17.25
N ALA A 224 12.28 21.68 16.21
CA ALA A 224 11.82 20.55 15.42
C ALA A 224 11.83 19.28 16.30
N ILE A 225 11.00 18.31 15.94
CA ILE A 225 10.82 17.11 16.76
C ILE A 225 12.10 16.25 16.87
N ASP A 226 13.03 16.35 15.94
CA ASP A 226 14.34 15.68 15.94
C ASP A 226 15.44 16.46 16.69
N ASP A 227 15.18 17.69 17.11
CA ASP A 227 16.14 18.48 17.90
C ASP A 227 16.10 18.07 19.39
N LYS A 228 16.60 16.85 19.67
CA LYS A 228 16.59 16.25 21.01
C LYS A 228 17.25 17.13 22.07
N GLU A 229 18.34 17.82 21.71
CA GLU A 229 19.06 18.67 22.65
C GLU A 229 18.18 19.82 23.15
N LYS A 230 17.48 20.52 22.24
CA LYS A 230 16.58 21.60 22.63
C LYS A 230 15.32 21.09 23.33
N LEU A 231 14.79 19.92 22.92
CA LEU A 231 13.65 19.32 23.58
C LEU A 231 13.96 18.96 25.03
N LEU A 232 15.08 18.28 25.27
CA LEU A 232 15.51 17.91 26.63
C LEU A 232 15.86 19.13 27.47
N ALA A 233 16.54 20.13 26.87
CA ALA A 233 16.83 21.41 27.55
C ALA A 233 15.54 22.20 27.93
N GLY A 234 14.48 22.05 27.11
CA GLY A 234 13.16 22.58 27.37
C GLY A 234 12.34 21.80 28.41
N GLY A 235 12.89 20.70 28.95
CA GLY A 235 12.23 19.84 29.95
C GLY A 235 11.15 18.90 29.35
N TYR A 236 11.18 18.67 28.07
CA TYR A 236 10.24 17.74 27.39
C TYR A 236 10.68 16.29 27.56
N ASP A 237 9.70 15.41 27.75
CA ASP A 237 9.88 13.96 27.73
C ASP A 237 9.72 13.45 26.28
N LEU A 238 10.79 12.87 25.72
CA LEU A 238 10.79 12.40 24.34
C LEU A 238 9.86 11.19 24.14
N GLU A 239 9.71 10.35 25.16
CA GLU A 239 8.80 9.20 25.11
C GLU A 239 7.34 9.67 25.09
N GLU A 240 6.98 10.64 25.94
CA GLU A 240 5.65 11.23 25.92
C GLU A 240 5.33 11.89 24.57
N ILE A 241 6.29 12.60 23.98
CA ILE A 241 6.13 13.20 22.64
C ILE A 241 5.90 12.11 21.61
N GLY A 242 6.69 11.03 21.61
CA GLY A 242 6.57 9.93 20.68
C GLY A 242 5.20 9.23 20.77
N ILE A 243 4.73 8.94 21.98
CA ILE A 243 3.40 8.35 22.22
C ILE A 243 2.30 9.25 21.66
N LYS A 244 2.32 10.55 21.98
CA LYS A 244 1.33 11.52 21.51
C LYS A 244 1.35 11.68 19.99
N LEU A 245 2.55 11.66 19.37
CA LEU A 245 2.71 11.76 17.93
C LEU A 245 2.06 10.57 17.23
N ILE A 246 2.36 9.37 17.68
CA ILE A 246 1.79 8.13 17.11
C ILE A 246 0.29 8.04 17.35
N ASP A 247 -0.18 8.33 18.54
CA ASP A 247 -1.60 8.29 18.87
C ASP A 247 -2.39 9.23 17.95
N ASN A 248 -1.88 10.46 17.75
CA ASN A 248 -2.48 11.38 16.79
C ASN A 248 -2.40 10.86 15.33
N TYR A 249 -1.29 10.24 14.93
CA TYR A 249 -1.15 9.71 13.58
C TYR A 249 -2.11 8.55 13.31
N ILE A 250 -2.28 7.66 14.27
CA ILE A 250 -3.25 6.56 14.20
C ILE A 250 -4.68 7.10 14.10
N LYS A 251 -5.01 8.13 14.88
CA LYS A 251 -6.31 8.83 14.77
C LYS A 251 -6.52 9.37 13.35
N GLN A 252 -5.52 10.07 12.78
CA GLN A 252 -5.59 10.60 11.41
C GLN A 252 -5.90 9.50 10.39
N VAL A 253 -5.26 8.31 10.52
CA VAL A 253 -5.42 7.19 9.60
C VAL A 253 -6.74 6.45 9.83
N MET A 254 -6.99 6.01 11.07
CA MET A 254 -8.05 5.05 11.36
C MET A 254 -9.40 5.72 11.65
N GLU A 255 -9.41 6.90 12.27
CA GLU A 255 -10.66 7.61 12.57
C GLU A 255 -10.99 8.61 11.47
N ASP A 256 -10.07 9.54 11.18
CA ASP A 256 -10.31 10.64 10.26
C ASP A 256 -10.27 10.22 8.77
N GLY A 257 -9.46 9.20 8.43
CA GLY A 257 -9.19 8.84 7.04
C GLY A 257 -8.53 9.98 6.26
N PHE A 258 -7.96 10.96 6.98
CA PHE A 258 -7.27 12.12 6.47
C PHE A 258 -5.97 12.30 7.26
N PHE A 259 -4.85 11.96 6.65
CA PHE A 259 -3.57 11.80 7.35
C PHE A 259 -2.43 12.48 6.62
N HIS A 260 -1.41 12.85 7.37
CA HIS A 260 -0.17 13.40 6.82
C HIS A 260 0.62 12.31 6.10
N ALA A 261 0.86 12.49 4.80
CA ALA A 261 1.55 11.49 3.98
C ALA A 261 3.09 11.63 4.00
N ASP A 262 3.61 12.71 4.57
CA ASP A 262 5.05 12.98 4.68
C ASP A 262 5.43 13.52 6.07
N PRO A 263 5.21 12.76 7.17
CA PRO A 263 5.45 13.19 8.54
C PRO A 263 6.95 13.16 8.89
N HIS A 264 7.79 13.81 8.06
CA HIS A 264 9.22 13.89 8.37
C HIS A 264 9.49 14.93 9.50
N PRO A 265 10.63 14.87 10.19
CA PRO A 265 10.90 15.73 11.34
C PRO A 265 10.77 17.22 11.07
N GLY A 266 11.11 17.67 9.86
CA GLY A 266 10.99 19.08 9.44
C GLY A 266 9.56 19.60 9.39
N ASN A 267 8.55 18.73 9.37
CA ASN A 267 7.13 19.10 9.31
C ASN A 267 6.44 19.08 10.67
N VAL A 268 7.18 18.73 11.74
CA VAL A 268 6.65 18.64 13.10
C VAL A 268 7.50 19.47 14.07
N LYS A 269 6.88 20.40 14.76
CA LYS A 269 7.51 21.19 15.83
C LYS A 269 6.84 20.95 17.16
N ILE A 270 7.56 21.23 18.24
CA ILE A 270 7.03 21.20 19.61
C ILE A 270 6.97 22.62 20.14
N GLN A 271 5.78 23.06 20.55
CA GLN A 271 5.57 24.36 21.15
C GLN A 271 4.57 24.27 22.30
N ASP A 272 4.94 24.78 23.45
CA ASP A 272 4.08 24.83 24.68
C ASP A 272 3.48 23.44 25.03
N GLY A 273 4.27 22.37 24.87
CA GLY A 273 3.83 20.99 25.13
C GLY A 273 2.90 20.41 24.08
N LYS A 274 2.71 21.12 22.96
CA LYS A 274 1.87 20.66 21.84
C LYS A 274 2.71 20.27 20.63
N ILE A 275 2.23 19.27 19.93
CA ILE A 275 2.71 18.86 18.61
C ILE A 275 2.09 19.79 17.58
N VAL A 276 2.91 20.48 16.81
CA VAL A 276 2.48 21.42 15.77
C VAL A 276 2.86 20.88 14.41
N TRP A 277 1.89 20.51 13.62
CA TRP A 277 2.06 20.10 12.23
C TRP A 277 2.12 21.35 11.34
N ILE A 278 3.25 21.61 10.67
CA ILE A 278 3.52 22.90 10.00
C ILE A 278 3.42 22.89 8.49
N ASP A 279 3.38 21.73 7.83
CA ASP A 279 3.22 21.61 6.37
C ASP A 279 2.09 20.62 6.07
N MET A 280 1.08 21.04 5.31
CA MET A 280 -0.06 20.20 4.91
C MET A 280 -0.13 20.04 3.39
N GLY A 281 1.02 20.18 2.71
CA GLY A 281 1.12 20.04 1.26
C GLY A 281 0.85 18.63 0.75
N MET A 282 1.17 17.61 1.55
CA MET A 282 0.96 16.21 1.21
C MET A 282 0.05 15.51 2.23
N MET A 283 -1.23 15.42 1.91
CA MET A 283 -2.23 14.73 2.74
C MET A 283 -2.80 13.51 2.02
N GLY A 284 -2.82 12.38 2.72
CA GLY A 284 -3.47 11.16 2.23
C GLY A 284 -4.94 11.11 2.62
N ARG A 285 -5.74 10.43 1.80
CA ARG A 285 -7.17 10.20 2.07
C ARG A 285 -7.50 8.73 1.93
N LEU A 286 -8.23 8.20 2.91
CA LEU A 286 -8.80 6.85 2.92
C LEU A 286 -10.31 6.96 3.00
N THR A 287 -10.99 6.13 2.22
CA THR A 287 -12.45 5.98 2.35
C THR A 287 -12.80 5.14 3.58
N GLU A 288 -14.05 5.19 4.04
CA GLU A 288 -14.51 4.31 5.13
C GLU A 288 -14.27 2.83 4.81
N ARG A 289 -14.47 2.46 3.54
CA ARG A 289 -14.19 1.10 3.06
C ARG A 289 -12.70 0.75 3.20
N ASP A 290 -11.79 1.67 2.86
CA ASP A 290 -10.34 1.42 2.96
C ASP A 290 -9.94 1.21 4.42
N LYS A 291 -10.47 2.05 5.33
CA LYS A 291 -10.23 1.92 6.77
C LYS A 291 -10.71 0.58 7.32
N GLU A 292 -11.91 0.14 6.95
CA GLU A 292 -12.45 -1.17 7.34
C GLU A 292 -11.57 -2.32 6.84
N LEU A 293 -11.09 -2.24 5.59
CA LEU A 293 -10.25 -3.28 4.99
C LEU A 293 -8.83 -3.29 5.57
N ILE A 294 -8.26 -2.12 5.88
CA ILE A 294 -6.99 -2.00 6.61
C ILE A 294 -7.14 -2.61 8.01
N GLY A 295 -8.21 -2.27 8.73
CA GLY A 295 -8.51 -2.85 10.04
C GLY A 295 -8.69 -4.37 9.97
N LYS A 296 -9.28 -4.89 8.88
CA LYS A 296 -9.39 -6.32 8.62
C LYS A 296 -8.02 -6.97 8.38
N ALA A 297 -7.15 -6.33 7.59
CA ALA A 297 -5.80 -6.83 7.34
C ALA A 297 -4.96 -6.86 8.63
N ILE A 298 -4.98 -5.78 9.43
CA ILE A 298 -4.28 -5.70 10.72
C ILE A 298 -4.75 -6.80 11.68
N ARG A 299 -6.06 -7.04 11.75
CA ARG A 299 -6.63 -8.12 12.55
C ARG A 299 -6.20 -9.50 12.05
N GLY A 300 -6.21 -9.71 10.72
CA GLY A 300 -5.69 -10.94 10.11
C GLY A 300 -4.24 -11.21 10.47
N ILE A 301 -3.40 -10.17 10.51
CA ILE A 301 -2.00 -10.26 10.95
C ILE A 301 -1.93 -10.65 12.44
N ALA A 302 -2.69 -9.98 13.30
CA ALA A 302 -2.70 -10.26 14.74
C ALA A 302 -3.22 -11.66 15.08
N GLU A 303 -4.21 -12.17 14.35
CA GLU A 303 -4.82 -13.50 14.53
C GLU A 303 -4.11 -14.59 13.72
N ASN A 304 -3.09 -14.24 12.91
CA ASN A 304 -2.41 -15.14 11.97
C ASN A 304 -3.39 -15.82 10.98
N ASP A 305 -4.42 -15.07 10.55
CA ASP A 305 -5.43 -15.52 9.60
C ASP A 305 -5.09 -15.04 8.18
N ILE A 306 -4.40 -15.89 7.42
CA ILE A 306 -3.98 -15.64 6.04
C ILE A 306 -5.19 -15.39 5.13
N GLY A 307 -6.31 -16.09 5.36
CA GLY A 307 -7.53 -15.91 4.57
C GLY A 307 -8.12 -14.51 4.74
N MET A 308 -8.10 -13.97 5.95
CA MET A 308 -8.57 -12.62 6.26
C MET A 308 -7.69 -11.55 5.58
N ILE A 309 -6.36 -11.75 5.59
CA ILE A 309 -5.40 -10.86 4.91
C ILE A 309 -5.64 -10.91 3.40
N GLN A 310 -5.75 -12.11 2.82
CA GLN A 310 -6.00 -12.29 1.38
C GLN A 310 -7.30 -11.61 0.93
N GLU A 311 -8.38 -11.76 1.69
CA GLU A 311 -9.65 -11.09 1.37
C GLU A 311 -9.53 -9.57 1.43
N ALA A 312 -8.80 -9.02 2.41
CA ALA A 312 -8.55 -7.59 2.52
C ALA A 312 -7.73 -7.09 1.32
N VAL A 313 -6.63 -7.77 0.98
CA VAL A 313 -5.77 -7.45 -0.18
C VAL A 313 -6.55 -7.47 -1.49
N MET A 314 -7.37 -8.52 -1.71
CA MET A 314 -8.21 -8.64 -2.89
C MET A 314 -9.30 -7.57 -2.98
N ALA A 315 -9.77 -7.07 -1.84
CA ALA A 315 -10.81 -6.04 -1.79
C ALA A 315 -10.23 -4.63 -1.90
N LEU A 316 -9.00 -4.39 -1.44
CA LEU A 316 -8.27 -3.12 -1.53
C LEU A 316 -7.65 -2.93 -2.91
N GLY A 317 -7.10 -3.99 -3.49
CA GLY A 317 -6.30 -3.91 -4.72
C GLY A 317 -7.13 -3.69 -5.99
N GLU A 318 -6.51 -3.04 -6.96
CA GLU A 318 -7.01 -2.89 -8.33
C GLU A 318 -6.28 -3.87 -9.24
N PHE A 319 -7.00 -4.61 -10.07
CA PHE A 319 -6.39 -5.57 -11.01
C PHE A 319 -7.18 -5.63 -12.32
N LYS A 320 -6.46 -5.76 -13.44
CA LYS A 320 -7.05 -5.91 -14.79
C LYS A 320 -7.54 -7.33 -15.01
N GLU A 321 -6.81 -8.32 -14.49
CA GLU A 321 -7.13 -9.74 -14.53
C GLU A 321 -7.16 -10.27 -13.10
N LYS A 322 -8.09 -11.16 -12.80
CA LYS A 322 -8.23 -11.71 -11.45
C LYS A 322 -6.96 -12.49 -11.07
N PRO A 323 -6.29 -12.15 -9.97
CA PRO A 323 -5.09 -12.85 -9.51
C PRO A 323 -5.36 -14.33 -9.20
N ASP A 324 -4.33 -15.15 -9.31
CA ASP A 324 -4.41 -16.54 -8.83
C ASP A 324 -4.45 -16.54 -7.31
N GLN A 325 -5.61 -16.95 -6.77
CA GLN A 325 -5.84 -16.92 -5.33
C GLN A 325 -4.97 -17.91 -4.55
N SER A 326 -4.52 -18.99 -5.21
CA SER A 326 -3.66 -19.98 -4.54
C SER A 326 -2.24 -19.45 -4.41
N VAL A 327 -1.71 -18.81 -5.46
CA VAL A 327 -0.38 -18.17 -5.44
C VAL A 327 -0.38 -17.03 -4.42
N LEU A 328 -1.38 -16.15 -4.48
CA LEU A 328 -1.51 -15.04 -3.52
C LEU A 328 -1.58 -15.54 -2.07
N TYR A 329 -2.28 -16.66 -1.81
CA TYR A 329 -2.35 -17.26 -0.49
C TYR A 329 -0.98 -17.78 -0.02
N GLU A 330 -0.22 -18.44 -0.93
CA GLU A 330 1.12 -18.94 -0.63
C GLU A 330 2.09 -17.79 -0.34
N ASP A 331 2.07 -16.74 -1.14
CA ASP A 331 2.93 -15.55 -0.96
C ASP A 331 2.62 -14.82 0.37
N ILE A 332 1.33 -14.64 0.71
CA ILE A 332 0.93 -14.06 2.01
C ILE A 332 1.34 -15.00 3.16
N SER A 333 1.24 -16.31 2.98
CA SER A 333 1.66 -17.30 3.99
C SER A 333 3.17 -17.24 4.24
N GLU A 334 3.98 -17.05 3.17
CA GLU A 334 5.43 -16.86 3.29
C GLU A 334 5.74 -15.56 4.04
N LEU A 335 5.06 -14.46 3.68
CA LEU A 335 5.16 -13.18 4.37
C LEU A 335 4.85 -13.32 5.86
N MET A 336 3.72 -13.95 6.20
CA MET A 336 3.32 -14.18 7.59
C MET A 336 4.30 -15.08 8.36
N SER A 337 4.94 -16.04 7.69
CA SER A 337 5.96 -16.89 8.31
C SER A 337 7.22 -16.10 8.69
N LYS A 338 7.56 -15.05 7.94
CA LYS A 338 8.67 -14.13 8.23
C LYS A 338 8.41 -13.35 9.53
N TYR A 339 7.19 -12.86 9.72
CA TYR A 339 6.83 -11.98 10.85
C TYR A 339 6.17 -12.72 12.02
N GLY A 340 5.53 -13.86 11.79
CA GLY A 340 4.79 -14.62 12.80
C GLY A 340 5.65 -15.27 13.90
N SER A 341 6.97 -15.29 13.74
CA SER A 341 7.94 -15.74 14.75
C SER A 341 8.51 -14.61 15.60
N LEU A 342 8.21 -13.34 15.27
CA LEU A 342 8.67 -12.17 15.99
C LEU A 342 7.66 -11.80 17.09
N ASP A 343 8.16 -11.29 18.21
CA ASP A 343 7.28 -10.64 19.18
C ASP A 343 6.64 -9.40 18.54
N MET A 344 5.38 -9.11 18.88
CA MET A 344 4.67 -7.93 18.32
C MET A 344 5.46 -6.62 18.49
N GLY A 345 6.36 -6.56 19.48
CA GLY A 345 7.25 -5.45 19.72
C GLY A 345 8.43 -5.31 18.75
N GLU A 346 8.74 -6.35 18.00
CA GLU A 346 9.87 -6.40 17.06
C GLU A 346 9.43 -6.22 15.59
N ILE A 347 8.10 -6.14 15.35
CA ILE A 347 7.56 -6.01 14.00
C ILE A 347 7.60 -4.55 13.56
N ASP A 348 8.30 -4.27 12.48
CA ASP A 348 8.32 -2.99 11.77
C ASP A 348 7.11 -2.91 10.82
N VAL A 349 6.15 -2.02 11.12
CA VAL A 349 4.90 -1.86 10.34
C VAL A 349 5.18 -1.42 8.91
N ALA A 350 6.16 -0.52 8.73
CA ALA A 350 6.51 -0.04 7.40
C ALA A 350 7.14 -1.16 6.58
N GLU A 351 7.99 -2.01 7.18
CA GLU A 351 8.57 -3.15 6.49
C GLU A 351 7.49 -4.15 6.07
N VAL A 352 6.56 -4.50 6.98
CA VAL A 352 5.42 -5.38 6.66
C VAL A 352 4.57 -4.81 5.53
N MET A 353 4.27 -3.51 5.58
CA MET A 353 3.49 -2.84 4.54
C MET A 353 4.22 -2.87 3.19
N MET A 354 5.53 -2.62 3.18
CA MET A 354 6.33 -2.65 1.96
C MET A 354 6.43 -4.05 1.37
N ASP A 355 6.62 -5.07 2.19
CA ASP A 355 6.66 -6.46 1.75
C ASP A 355 5.28 -6.91 1.21
N LEU A 356 4.19 -6.47 1.86
CA LEU A 356 2.84 -6.71 1.36
C LEU A 356 2.61 -6.04 -0.01
N MET A 357 3.12 -4.82 -0.20
CA MET A 357 3.09 -4.14 -1.50
C MET A 357 3.85 -4.92 -2.57
N GLU A 358 4.97 -5.56 -2.23
CA GLU A 358 5.74 -6.39 -3.16
C GLU A 358 4.97 -7.66 -3.53
N VAL A 359 4.36 -8.34 -2.56
CA VAL A 359 3.45 -9.47 -2.80
C VAL A 359 2.29 -9.07 -3.72
N MET A 360 1.65 -7.92 -3.47
CA MET A 360 0.59 -7.42 -4.35
C MET A 360 1.09 -7.20 -5.78
N LYS A 361 2.27 -6.58 -5.94
CA LYS A 361 2.88 -6.32 -7.24
C LYS A 361 3.20 -7.62 -8.01
N GLU A 362 3.79 -8.61 -7.36
CA GLU A 362 4.10 -9.91 -7.97
C GLU A 362 2.84 -10.61 -8.46
N ASN A 363 1.74 -10.46 -7.73
CA ASN A 363 0.42 -10.96 -8.09
C ASN A 363 -0.35 -10.04 -9.05
N LYS A 364 0.28 -9.00 -9.62
CA LYS A 364 -0.31 -8.01 -10.54
C LYS A 364 -1.51 -7.24 -9.95
N ILE A 365 -1.52 -7.07 -8.65
CA ILE A 365 -2.49 -6.28 -7.91
C ILE A 365 -1.90 -4.88 -7.72
N ARG A 366 -2.56 -3.85 -8.24
CA ARG A 366 -2.17 -2.46 -8.04
C ARG A 366 -2.70 -1.96 -6.71
N MET A 367 -1.87 -1.29 -5.95
CA MET A 367 -2.29 -0.64 -4.71
C MET A 367 -2.93 0.73 -5.00
N PRO A 368 -4.08 1.07 -4.38
CA PRO A 368 -4.66 2.40 -4.48
C PRO A 368 -3.72 3.49 -3.96
N HIS A 369 -3.79 4.68 -4.55
CA HIS A 369 -2.92 5.81 -4.23
C HIS A 369 -2.90 6.16 -2.72
N GLY A 370 -4.06 6.16 -2.06
CA GLY A 370 -4.15 6.43 -0.62
C GLY A 370 -3.33 5.48 0.25
N LEU A 371 -3.28 4.19 -0.11
CA LEU A 371 -2.48 3.19 0.60
C LEU A 371 -0.98 3.34 0.35
N THR A 372 -0.59 3.72 -0.85
CA THR A 372 0.81 4.04 -1.16
C THR A 372 1.28 5.25 -0.35
N MET A 373 0.44 6.28 -0.22
CA MET A 373 0.71 7.42 0.65
C MET A 373 0.80 7.03 2.13
N LEU A 374 -0.06 6.11 2.58
CA LEU A 374 -0.03 5.59 3.95
C LEU A 374 1.28 4.84 4.23
N ALA A 375 1.72 3.96 3.33
CA ALA A 375 2.98 3.24 3.48
C ALA A 375 4.17 4.20 3.64
N ARG A 376 4.22 5.27 2.83
CA ARG A 376 5.23 6.32 2.98
C ARG A 376 5.14 7.03 4.33
N GLY A 377 3.93 7.43 4.73
CA GLY A 377 3.71 8.10 6.00
C GLY A 377 4.15 7.25 7.19
N LEU A 378 3.86 5.94 7.17
CA LEU A 378 4.31 4.98 8.17
C LEU A 378 5.83 4.88 8.22
N THR A 379 6.51 4.73 7.06
CA THR A 379 7.98 4.68 6.99
C THR A 379 8.64 5.93 7.58
N ASN A 380 8.12 7.12 7.25
CA ASN A 380 8.65 8.36 7.81
C ASN A 380 8.38 8.46 9.31
N MET A 381 7.21 8.03 9.76
CA MET A 381 6.83 8.03 11.17
C MET A 381 7.72 7.10 11.99
N GLU A 382 8.00 5.90 11.50
CA GLU A 382 8.95 4.97 12.14
C GLU A 382 10.36 5.57 12.20
N GLY A 383 10.80 6.25 11.14
CA GLY A 383 12.07 6.97 11.15
C GLY A 383 12.14 8.04 12.26
N VAL A 384 11.06 8.81 12.45
CA VAL A 384 10.96 9.79 13.54
C VAL A 384 11.01 9.11 14.90
N LEU A 385 10.24 8.05 15.11
CA LEU A 385 10.20 7.32 16.37
C LEU A 385 11.54 6.65 16.71
N ALA A 386 12.16 6.00 15.73
CA ALA A 386 13.46 5.38 15.91
C ALA A 386 14.52 6.40 16.37
N ASP A 387 14.35 7.65 15.97
CA ASP A 387 15.23 8.74 16.39
C ASP A 387 14.87 9.26 17.79
N ILE A 388 13.62 9.64 18.07
CA ILE A 388 13.26 10.32 19.32
C ILE A 388 12.92 9.37 20.47
N ALA A 389 12.32 8.20 20.21
CA ALA A 389 11.80 7.27 21.21
C ALA A 389 11.81 5.82 20.68
N PRO A 390 13.00 5.21 20.50
CA PRO A 390 13.16 3.90 19.87
C PRO A 390 12.51 2.74 20.65
N GLN A 391 12.13 2.96 21.90
CA GLN A 391 11.42 1.97 22.73
C GLN A 391 9.92 1.90 22.45
N ILE A 392 9.37 2.86 21.70
CA ILE A 392 7.93 2.88 21.39
C ILE A 392 7.64 1.94 20.22
N ASN A 393 6.66 1.07 20.42
CA ASN A 393 6.13 0.21 19.37
C ASN A 393 4.83 0.77 18.80
N MET A 394 4.84 1.06 17.51
CA MET A 394 3.70 1.61 16.79
C MET A 394 2.51 0.63 16.76
N ILE A 395 2.77 -0.69 16.62
CA ILE A 395 1.72 -1.72 16.56
C ILE A 395 0.98 -1.80 17.90
N GLU A 396 1.71 -1.73 19.01
CA GLU A 396 1.10 -1.79 20.34
C GLU A 396 0.11 -0.63 20.55
N ILE A 397 0.53 0.59 20.17
CA ILE A 397 -0.33 1.78 20.26
C ILE A 397 -1.51 1.66 19.30
N ALA A 398 -1.28 1.23 18.04
CA ALA A 398 -2.33 1.03 17.06
C ALA A 398 -3.36 -0.03 17.51
N SER A 399 -2.89 -1.16 18.02
CA SER A 399 -3.75 -2.24 18.51
C SER A 399 -4.60 -1.78 19.70
N ARG A 400 -4.03 -1.01 20.62
CA ARG A 400 -4.75 -0.42 21.74
C ARG A 400 -5.82 0.56 21.24
N HIS A 401 -5.48 1.46 20.32
CA HIS A 401 -6.40 2.42 19.75
C HIS A 401 -7.58 1.76 19.02
N ILE A 402 -7.28 0.72 18.19
CA ILE A 402 -8.31 -0.05 17.49
C ILE A 402 -9.23 -0.77 18.49
N SER A 403 -8.68 -1.37 19.55
CA SER A 403 -9.51 -2.06 20.55
C SER A 403 -10.39 -1.08 21.32
N GLU A 404 -9.89 0.08 21.71
CA GLU A 404 -10.66 1.12 22.41
C GLU A 404 -11.75 1.73 21.51
N SER A 405 -11.45 1.97 20.23
CA SER A 405 -12.42 2.45 19.24
C SER A 405 -13.53 1.44 19.00
N MET A 406 -13.20 0.15 18.88
CA MET A 406 -14.20 -0.91 18.74
C MET A 406 -15.17 -0.97 19.94
N TRP A 407 -14.70 -0.71 21.16
CA TRP A 407 -15.57 -0.67 22.33
C TRP A 407 -16.46 0.56 22.37
N LYS A 408 -15.99 1.72 21.86
CA LYS A 408 -16.77 2.96 21.77
C LYS A 408 -17.85 2.92 20.70
N ASP A 409 -17.55 2.29 19.56
CA ASP A 409 -18.48 2.18 18.40
C ASP A 409 -19.42 0.99 18.47
N LEU A 410 -19.31 0.12 19.49
CA LEU A 410 -20.25 -0.98 19.70
C LEU A 410 -21.62 -0.42 20.11
N ASP A 411 -22.33 0.15 19.15
CA ASP A 411 -23.77 0.40 19.26
C ASP A 411 -24.50 -0.96 19.22
N TRP A 412 -24.58 -1.59 20.40
CA TRP A 412 -25.26 -2.89 20.60
C TRP A 412 -26.64 -2.93 19.94
N LYS A 413 -27.28 -1.78 19.76
CA LYS A 413 -28.57 -1.69 19.07
C LYS A 413 -28.45 -1.85 17.57
N LYS A 414 -27.39 -1.34 16.94
CA LYS A 414 -27.10 -1.54 15.52
C LYS A 414 -26.64 -2.97 15.24
N GLU A 415 -25.72 -3.48 16.05
CA GLU A 415 -25.21 -4.87 15.93
C GLU A 415 -26.35 -5.89 16.13
N LEU A 416 -27.20 -5.74 17.15
CA LEU A 416 -28.37 -6.61 17.35
C LEU A 416 -29.35 -6.50 16.18
N LYS A 417 -29.53 -5.31 15.59
CA LYS A 417 -30.41 -5.10 14.44
C LYS A 417 -29.85 -5.72 13.15
N HIS A 418 -28.51 -5.63 12.95
CA HIS A 418 -27.83 -6.30 11.84
C HIS A 418 -27.81 -7.82 12.02
N ALA A 419 -27.47 -8.32 13.21
CA ALA A 419 -27.53 -9.74 13.54
C ALA A 419 -28.95 -10.29 13.40
N GLY A 420 -29.97 -9.57 13.90
CA GLY A 420 -31.38 -9.94 13.74
C GLY A 420 -31.83 -9.94 12.27
N LYS A 421 -31.38 -8.99 11.47
CA LYS A 421 -31.69 -8.93 10.03
C LYS A 421 -30.97 -10.04 9.24
N ASN A 422 -29.74 -10.37 9.61
CA ASN A 422 -29.00 -11.47 9.00
C ASN A 422 -29.57 -12.83 9.42
N LEU A 423 -29.95 -13.00 10.70
CA LEU A 423 -30.62 -14.19 11.18
C LEU A 423 -31.97 -14.38 10.49
N TYR A 424 -32.77 -13.32 10.36
CA TYR A 424 -34.04 -13.35 9.62
C TYR A 424 -33.84 -13.72 8.14
N ARG A 425 -32.82 -13.15 7.46
CA ARG A 425 -32.48 -13.51 6.08
C ARG A 425 -32.01 -14.95 5.94
N SER A 426 -31.21 -15.44 6.89
CA SER A 426 -30.71 -16.80 6.91
C SER A 426 -31.83 -17.81 7.21
N MET A 427 -32.75 -17.48 8.12
CA MET A 427 -33.96 -18.28 8.38
C MET A 427 -34.88 -18.29 7.15
N HIS A 428 -35.08 -17.17 6.48
CA HIS A 428 -35.90 -17.10 5.26
C HIS A 428 -35.31 -17.97 4.13
N LYS A 429 -33.99 -17.91 3.93
CA LYS A 429 -33.28 -18.79 2.98
C LYS A 429 -33.33 -20.26 3.39
N ALA A 430 -33.23 -20.56 4.69
CA ALA A 430 -33.30 -21.94 5.20
C ALA A 430 -34.71 -22.56 4.99
N VAL A 431 -35.76 -21.76 5.03
CA VAL A 431 -37.14 -22.21 4.73
C VAL A 431 -37.33 -22.46 3.23
N GLU A 432 -36.60 -21.80 2.36
CA GLU A 432 -36.65 -22.01 0.91
C GLU A 432 -35.83 -23.23 0.43
N VAL A 433 -34.85 -23.68 1.21
CA VAL A 433 -33.97 -24.82 0.85
C VAL A 433 -34.75 -26.11 0.58
N PRO A 434 -35.78 -26.51 1.38
CA PRO A 434 -36.56 -27.71 1.07
C PRO A 434 -37.30 -27.60 -0.26
N GLY A 435 -37.82 -26.40 -0.60
CA GLY A 435 -38.51 -26.15 -1.89
C GLY A 435 -37.53 -26.24 -3.07
N LEU A 436 -36.39 -25.57 -2.97
CA LEU A 436 -35.33 -25.62 -3.99
C LEU A 436 -34.76 -27.04 -4.16
N ALA A 437 -34.62 -27.79 -3.06
CA ALA A 437 -34.16 -29.19 -3.12
C ALA A 437 -35.23 -30.09 -3.79
N ALA A 438 -36.51 -29.87 -3.52
CA ALA A 438 -37.62 -30.59 -4.17
C ALA A 438 -37.69 -30.23 -5.67
N ASP A 439 -37.53 -28.99 -6.04
CA ASP A 439 -37.51 -28.53 -7.45
C ASP A 439 -36.29 -29.08 -8.20
N ALA A 440 -35.11 -29.10 -7.58
CA ALA A 440 -33.92 -29.70 -8.14
C ALA A 440 -34.08 -31.22 -8.33
N LEU A 441 -34.63 -31.93 -7.37
CA LEU A 441 -34.95 -33.36 -7.47
C LEU A 441 -36.02 -33.61 -8.56
N HIS A 442 -37.06 -32.78 -8.66
CA HIS A 442 -38.06 -32.88 -9.72
C HIS A 442 -37.48 -32.58 -11.12
N GLY A 443 -36.55 -31.62 -11.21
CA GLY A 443 -35.80 -31.31 -12.45
C GLY A 443 -34.91 -32.47 -12.88
N LEU A 444 -34.21 -33.10 -11.93
CA LEU A 444 -33.40 -34.33 -12.18
C LEU A 444 -34.27 -35.51 -12.62
N MET A 445 -35.43 -35.73 -12.00
CA MET A 445 -36.34 -36.79 -12.38
C MET A 445 -36.98 -36.61 -13.76
N LYS A 446 -37.15 -35.36 -14.22
CA LYS A 446 -37.66 -35.02 -15.57
C LYS A 446 -36.59 -34.96 -16.66
N GLY A 447 -35.32 -35.18 -16.34
CA GLY A 447 -34.21 -35.19 -17.32
C GLY A 447 -33.94 -33.85 -17.97
N GLN A 448 -34.42 -32.73 -17.39
CA GLN A 448 -34.34 -31.39 -17.99
C GLN A 448 -33.16 -30.55 -17.50
N THR A 449 -32.39 -31.04 -16.53
CA THR A 449 -31.22 -30.31 -15.99
C THR A 449 -29.93 -30.84 -16.61
N ARG A 450 -29.28 -30.00 -17.41
CA ARG A 450 -27.86 -30.15 -17.75
C ARG A 450 -27.07 -29.51 -16.60
N VAL A 451 -26.53 -30.32 -15.70
CA VAL A 451 -25.59 -29.84 -14.69
C VAL A 451 -24.21 -29.75 -15.38
N ASN A 452 -23.78 -28.55 -15.75
CA ASN A 452 -22.38 -28.30 -16.04
C ASN A 452 -21.65 -28.27 -14.70
N LEU A 453 -21.11 -29.42 -14.30
CA LEU A 453 -20.14 -29.50 -13.22
C LEU A 453 -18.78 -29.10 -13.78
N ASP A 454 -18.44 -27.83 -13.71
CA ASP A 454 -17.04 -27.39 -13.77
C ASP A 454 -16.37 -27.80 -12.45
N LEU A 455 -15.99 -29.09 -12.41
CA LEU A 455 -15.12 -29.62 -11.36
C LEU A 455 -13.69 -29.10 -11.62
N HIS A 456 -13.36 -27.94 -11.11
CA HIS A 456 -11.99 -27.60 -10.79
C HIS A 456 -11.58 -28.43 -9.55
N ALA A 457 -11.56 -29.75 -9.74
CA ALA A 457 -10.98 -30.65 -8.75
C ALA A 457 -9.46 -30.40 -8.78
N SER A 458 -8.90 -29.99 -7.65
CA SER A 458 -7.46 -30.00 -7.47
C SER A 458 -6.92 -31.36 -7.92
N ASN A 459 -5.74 -31.39 -8.56
CA ASN A 459 -5.10 -32.62 -9.02
C ASN A 459 -5.02 -33.69 -7.90
N ASP A 460 -5.00 -33.28 -6.64
CA ASP A 460 -5.00 -34.15 -5.46
C ASP A 460 -6.31 -34.89 -5.26
N LEU A 461 -7.46 -34.24 -5.43
CA LEU A 461 -8.77 -34.89 -5.31
C LEU A 461 -8.98 -35.93 -6.43
N ALA A 462 -8.56 -35.58 -7.66
CA ALA A 462 -8.60 -36.51 -8.78
C ALA A 462 -7.67 -37.71 -8.57
N GLN A 463 -6.49 -37.52 -7.97
CA GLN A 463 -5.58 -38.61 -7.60
C GLN A 463 -6.13 -39.47 -6.45
N LEU A 464 -6.76 -38.85 -5.46
CA LEU A 464 -7.41 -39.56 -4.34
C LEU A 464 -8.57 -40.42 -4.83
N LEU A 465 -9.44 -39.88 -5.67
CA LEU A 465 -10.54 -40.63 -6.31
C LEU A 465 -10.03 -41.79 -7.15
N ARG A 466 -9.00 -41.57 -7.97
CA ARG A 466 -8.37 -42.64 -8.77
C ARG A 466 -7.79 -43.74 -7.86
N ARG A 467 -7.17 -43.39 -6.75
CA ARG A 467 -6.65 -44.36 -5.78
C ARG A 467 -7.78 -45.17 -5.14
N LEU A 468 -8.87 -44.52 -4.69
CA LEU A 468 -10.02 -45.17 -4.10
C LEU A 468 -10.72 -46.13 -5.05
N VAL A 469 -11.02 -45.67 -6.29
CA VAL A 469 -11.66 -46.51 -7.33
C VAL A 469 -10.80 -47.73 -7.64
N ARG A 470 -9.50 -47.53 -7.83
CA ARG A 470 -8.58 -48.66 -8.08
C ARG A 470 -8.54 -49.67 -6.97
N ASN A 471 -8.54 -49.23 -5.71
CA ASN A 471 -8.52 -50.12 -4.54
C ASN A 471 -9.84 -50.89 -4.39
N VAL A 472 -10.98 -50.28 -4.65
CA VAL A 472 -12.30 -50.95 -4.66
C VAL A 472 -12.38 -52.00 -5.77
N VAL A 473 -11.96 -51.64 -6.98
CA VAL A 473 -11.92 -52.57 -8.12
C VAL A 473 -11.02 -53.78 -7.83
N MET A 474 -9.83 -53.54 -7.27
CA MET A 474 -8.92 -54.64 -6.86
C MET A 474 -9.55 -55.55 -5.78
N GLY A 475 -10.23 -54.97 -4.79
CA GLY A 475 -10.96 -55.73 -3.75
C GLY A 475 -12.06 -56.60 -4.37
N LEU A 476 -12.82 -56.10 -5.32
CA LEU A 476 -13.85 -56.85 -6.06
C LEU A 476 -13.24 -58.00 -6.86
N TRP A 477 -12.09 -57.78 -7.52
CA TRP A 477 -11.38 -58.86 -8.25
C TRP A 477 -10.91 -59.96 -7.32
N VAL A 478 -10.32 -59.65 -6.16
CA VAL A 478 -9.90 -60.63 -5.16
C VAL A 478 -11.09 -61.43 -4.65
N MET A 479 -12.20 -60.76 -4.35
CA MET A 479 -13.43 -61.40 -3.88
C MET A 479 -14.01 -62.32 -4.93
N ALA A 480 -14.07 -61.90 -6.19
CA ALA A 480 -14.54 -62.72 -7.30
C ALA A 480 -13.68 -63.99 -7.50
N LEU A 481 -12.33 -63.85 -7.44
CA LEU A 481 -11.40 -64.96 -7.49
C LEU A 481 -11.56 -65.95 -6.35
N LEU A 482 -11.72 -65.46 -5.12
CA LEU A 482 -11.95 -66.34 -3.95
C LEU A 482 -13.25 -67.11 -4.04
N ILE A 483 -14.34 -66.44 -4.42
CA ILE A 483 -15.66 -67.08 -4.57
C ILE A 483 -15.63 -68.13 -5.70
N SER A 484 -15.09 -67.76 -6.86
CA SER A 484 -14.98 -68.67 -8.01
C SER A 484 -14.10 -69.87 -7.69
N SER A 485 -12.95 -69.65 -7.00
CA SER A 485 -12.07 -70.75 -6.56
C SER A 485 -12.72 -71.66 -5.56
N SER A 486 -13.49 -71.10 -4.61
CA SER A 486 -14.27 -71.88 -3.65
C SER A 486 -15.32 -72.78 -4.31
N ILE A 487 -16.06 -72.21 -5.27
CA ILE A 487 -17.06 -72.98 -6.03
C ILE A 487 -16.39 -74.11 -6.84
N ILE A 488 -15.26 -73.84 -7.51
CA ILE A 488 -14.52 -74.84 -8.29
C ILE A 488 -13.98 -75.95 -7.37
N CYS A 489 -13.53 -75.63 -6.15
CA CYS A 489 -13.06 -76.62 -5.18
C CYS A 489 -14.14 -77.59 -4.70
N THR A 490 -15.42 -77.21 -4.80
CA THR A 490 -16.56 -78.13 -4.46
C THR A 490 -16.90 -79.05 -5.60
N THR A 491 -16.33 -78.89 -6.78
CA THR A 491 -16.54 -79.73 -7.96
C THR A 491 -15.55 -80.89 -8.01
N ASN A 492 -15.90 -81.94 -8.73
CA ASN A 492 -15.04 -83.12 -8.87
C ASN A 492 -14.14 -83.10 -10.10
N MET A 493 -13.68 -81.92 -10.55
CA MET A 493 -12.84 -81.71 -11.74
C MET A 493 -11.42 -82.27 -11.54
N SER A 494 -10.87 -82.87 -12.63
CA SER A 494 -9.46 -83.29 -12.71
C SER A 494 -8.70 -82.39 -13.69
N PRO A 495 -7.38 -82.13 -13.49
CA PRO A 495 -6.46 -82.77 -12.52
C PRO A 495 -6.60 -82.21 -11.10
N LYS A 496 -6.26 -83.02 -10.10
CA LYS A 496 -6.26 -82.64 -8.68
C LYS A 496 -4.84 -82.51 -8.15
N ILE A 497 -4.55 -81.44 -7.37
CA ILE A 497 -3.31 -81.23 -6.63
C ILE A 497 -3.67 -81.25 -5.14
N CYS A 498 -3.06 -82.16 -4.34
CA CYS A 498 -3.36 -82.36 -2.92
C CYS A 498 -4.84 -82.59 -2.62
N GLY A 499 -5.61 -83.25 -3.50
CA GLY A 499 -7.04 -83.54 -3.30
C GLY A 499 -7.99 -82.44 -3.73
N ILE A 500 -7.52 -81.30 -4.18
CA ILE A 500 -8.27 -80.11 -4.62
C ILE A 500 -8.13 -79.93 -6.13
N PRO A 501 -9.17 -79.54 -6.88
CA PRO A 501 -9.05 -79.24 -8.30
C PRO A 501 -7.97 -78.21 -8.57
N ALA A 502 -7.04 -78.49 -9.48
CA ALA A 502 -5.88 -77.65 -9.78
C ALA A 502 -6.26 -76.22 -10.16
N ILE A 503 -7.36 -76.04 -10.88
CA ILE A 503 -7.88 -74.71 -11.29
C ILE A 503 -8.31 -73.88 -10.03
N GLY A 504 -8.93 -74.50 -9.06
CA GLY A 504 -9.32 -73.83 -7.80
C GLY A 504 -8.08 -73.43 -6.96
N ALA A 505 -7.08 -74.32 -6.86
CA ALA A 505 -5.83 -74.02 -6.17
C ALA A 505 -5.06 -72.86 -6.83
N ILE A 506 -5.00 -72.82 -8.18
CA ILE A 506 -4.39 -71.70 -8.90
C ILE A 506 -5.12 -70.38 -8.66
N GLY A 507 -6.46 -70.39 -8.62
CA GLY A 507 -7.25 -69.18 -8.34
C GLY A 507 -7.00 -68.62 -6.94
N TYR A 508 -6.87 -69.45 -5.90
CA TYR A 508 -6.48 -69.01 -4.55
C TYR A 508 -5.06 -68.43 -4.53
N LEU A 509 -4.14 -69.04 -5.24
CA LEU A 509 -2.75 -68.55 -5.31
C LEU A 509 -2.66 -67.18 -6.00
N PHE A 510 -3.46 -66.98 -7.05
CA PHE A 510 -3.59 -65.66 -7.69
C PHE A 510 -4.24 -64.61 -6.79
N ALA A 511 -5.31 -64.98 -6.07
CA ALA A 511 -5.94 -64.07 -5.11
C ALA A 511 -4.96 -63.67 -3.99
N PHE A 512 -4.18 -64.62 -3.44
CA PHE A 512 -3.16 -64.37 -2.44
C PHE A 512 -2.05 -63.45 -2.98
N ALA A 513 -1.56 -63.68 -4.20
CA ALA A 513 -0.55 -62.82 -4.83
C ALA A 513 -1.05 -61.38 -5.00
N LEU A 514 -2.31 -61.18 -5.39
CA LEU A 514 -2.94 -59.88 -5.51
C LEU A 514 -3.04 -59.14 -4.15
N VAL A 515 -3.43 -59.86 -3.09
CA VAL A 515 -3.48 -59.29 -1.74
C VAL A 515 -2.09 -58.87 -1.24
N MET A 516 -1.09 -59.73 -1.46
CA MET A 516 0.30 -59.42 -1.11
C MET A 516 0.85 -58.23 -1.91
N TYR A 517 0.53 -58.12 -3.20
CA TYR A 517 0.91 -56.96 -4.01
C TYR A 517 0.31 -55.65 -3.45
N VAL A 518 -0.96 -55.67 -3.08
CA VAL A 518 -1.62 -54.45 -2.50
C VAL A 518 -1.01 -54.10 -1.15
N LEU A 519 -0.72 -55.06 -0.28
CA LEU A 519 -0.09 -54.86 1.03
C LEU A 519 1.34 -54.29 0.89
N ILE A 520 2.16 -54.88 0.04
CA ILE A 520 3.54 -54.41 -0.19
C ILE A 520 3.52 -52.97 -0.74
N LYS A 521 2.63 -52.70 -1.70
CA LYS A 521 2.52 -51.33 -2.27
C LYS A 521 2.01 -50.33 -1.25
N HIS A 522 1.16 -50.74 -0.29
CA HIS A 522 0.69 -49.87 0.77
C HIS A 522 1.81 -49.56 1.80
N ILE A 523 2.65 -50.55 2.12
CA ILE A 523 3.78 -50.40 3.04
C ILE A 523 4.88 -49.54 2.42
N LEU A 524 5.15 -49.71 1.11
CA LEU A 524 6.19 -48.92 0.38
C LEU A 524 5.72 -47.51 0.02
N SER A 525 4.43 -47.18 0.15
CA SER A 525 3.90 -45.85 -0.15
C SER A 525 3.68 -44.98 1.12
N LYS A 526 4.09 -45.47 2.29
CA LYS A 526 4.29 -44.71 3.52
C LYS A 526 5.75 -44.32 3.65
#